data_3957e6254187547914db37b085ba4e46
#
_entry.id   3957e6254187547914db37b085ba4e46
#
_cell.length_a   1.000
_cell.length_b   1.000
_cell.length_c   1.000
_cell.angle_alpha   90.00
_cell.angle_beta   90.00
_cell.angle_gamma   90.00
#
_symmetry.space_group_name_H-M   'P 1'
#
loop_
_entity.id
_entity.type
_entity.pdbx_description
1 polymer ?
#
loop_
_entity_poly.entity_id
_entity_poly.type
_entity_poly.pdbx_seq_one_letter_code
_entity_poly.pdbx_strand_id
1 'polypeptide(L)'
;MGSVSDGVAHHATRSVLVLRGGEHAWPPSRIVVGVDLHEESKGAAKLGVGLGKLLEVEVHLVLAYPRFPQFSTQRVAARSEAWSSEEGVRRAQAALEDLAAELETEKGGALRSRAVVGDAATAILEAAEEGSERSLILTGGRDLGQLVRIRLGSVSSDVLRAAGGPVLIHKRPAG
;
A
#
# COMPACT_ATOMS: atom_id res chain seq x y z
N MET A 1 -9.95 2.50 16.41
CA MET A 1 -10.86 2.73 15.28
C MET A 1 -12.26 2.37 15.69
N GLY A 2 -13.28 3.18 15.33
CA GLY A 2 -14.69 2.86 15.61
C GLY A 2 -15.21 1.77 14.67
N SER A 3 -16.17 0.96 15.14
CA SER A 3 -16.83 -0.12 14.36
C SER A 3 -17.46 0.38 13.05
N VAL A 4 -17.93 1.63 13.03
CA VAL A 4 -18.55 2.26 11.85
C VAL A 4 -17.52 2.47 10.73
N SER A 5 -16.38 3.08 11.01
CA SER A 5 -15.31 3.32 10.01
C SER A 5 -14.77 2.01 9.45
N ASP A 6 -14.62 0.97 10.30
CA ASP A 6 -14.22 -0.37 9.89
C ASP A 6 -15.28 -0.99 8.97
N GLY A 7 -16.54 -0.92 9.35
CA GLY A 7 -17.66 -1.42 8.53
C GLY A 7 -17.75 -0.73 7.17
N VAL A 8 -17.62 0.61 7.13
CA VAL A 8 -17.61 1.36 5.86
C VAL A 8 -16.43 0.93 4.99
N ALA A 9 -15.22 0.85 5.54
CA ALA A 9 -14.03 0.43 4.80
C ALA A 9 -14.17 -0.98 4.20
N HIS A 10 -14.82 -1.91 4.91
CA HIS A 10 -15.04 -3.28 4.42
C HIS A 10 -16.14 -3.37 3.36
N HIS A 11 -17.22 -2.61 3.50
CA HIS A 11 -18.44 -2.80 2.69
C HIS A 11 -18.59 -1.78 1.55
N ALA A 12 -17.87 -0.66 1.57
CA ALA A 12 -17.94 0.31 0.49
C ALA A 12 -17.51 -0.30 -0.85
N THR A 13 -18.21 0.03 -1.92
CA THR A 13 -17.91 -0.36 -3.30
C THR A 13 -17.01 0.66 -4.01
N ARG A 14 -16.68 1.75 -3.37
CA ARG A 14 -15.81 2.84 -3.84
C ARG A 14 -14.65 3.03 -2.88
N SER A 15 -13.62 3.73 -3.34
CA SER A 15 -12.50 4.12 -2.47
C SER A 15 -12.98 4.88 -1.24
N VAL A 16 -12.36 4.62 -0.10
CA VAL A 16 -12.74 5.18 1.20
C VAL A 16 -11.55 5.91 1.80
N LEU A 17 -11.73 7.19 2.10
CA LEU A 17 -10.78 7.97 2.88
C LEU A 17 -11.23 8.03 4.34
N VAL A 18 -10.40 7.53 5.22
CA VAL A 18 -10.59 7.64 6.68
C VAL A 18 -9.64 8.69 7.21
N LEU A 19 -10.19 9.81 7.68
CA LEU A 19 -9.40 10.90 8.27
C LEU A 19 -9.17 10.64 9.76
N ARG A 20 -7.92 10.83 10.19
CA ARG A 20 -7.43 10.69 11.56
C ARG A 20 -6.30 11.66 11.82
N GLY A 21 -5.85 11.74 13.07
CA GLY A 21 -4.69 12.54 13.45
C GLY A 21 -5.01 14.00 13.80
N GLY A 22 -6.30 14.33 14.00
CA GLY A 22 -6.73 15.66 14.41
C GLY A 22 -6.65 16.70 13.28
N GLU A 23 -6.76 17.99 13.63
CA GLU A 23 -6.87 19.11 12.68
C GLU A 23 -5.62 19.30 11.81
N HIS A 24 -4.47 18.86 12.28
CA HIS A 24 -3.19 19.03 11.57
C HIS A 24 -2.84 17.88 10.63
N ALA A 25 -3.65 16.83 10.55
CA ALA A 25 -3.37 15.68 9.68
C ALA A 25 -3.65 15.97 8.20
N TRP A 26 -4.30 17.07 7.87
CA TRP A 26 -4.66 17.46 6.52
C TRP A 26 -4.33 18.94 6.23
N PRO A 27 -3.79 19.31 5.07
CA PRO A 27 -3.36 18.42 3.98
C PRO A 27 -2.12 17.60 4.36
N PRO A 28 -1.96 16.41 3.75
CA PRO A 28 -0.77 15.59 3.99
C PRO A 28 0.46 16.28 3.39
N SER A 29 1.63 16.05 4.00
CA SER A 29 2.92 16.50 3.47
C SER A 29 3.64 15.44 2.66
N ARG A 30 3.13 14.20 2.66
CA ARG A 30 3.63 13.04 1.93
C ARG A 30 2.51 12.03 1.71
N ILE A 31 2.66 11.22 0.66
CA ILE A 31 1.80 10.07 0.39
C ILE A 31 2.67 8.81 0.43
N VAL A 32 2.24 7.80 1.19
CA VAL A 32 2.87 6.47 1.25
C VAL A 32 1.91 5.44 0.67
N VAL A 33 2.33 4.70 -0.34
CA VAL A 33 1.51 3.70 -1.02
C VAL A 33 2.08 2.31 -0.80
N GLY A 34 1.29 1.43 -0.19
CA GLY A 34 1.61 0.00 -0.11
C GLY A 34 1.35 -0.69 -1.44
N VAL A 35 2.38 -1.35 -1.99
CA VAL A 35 2.34 -2.03 -3.30
C VAL A 35 2.71 -3.49 -3.14
N ASP A 36 1.96 -4.39 -3.81
CA ASP A 36 2.24 -5.82 -3.93
C ASP A 36 2.34 -6.27 -5.41
N LEU A 37 2.40 -5.29 -6.33
CA LEU A 37 2.48 -5.45 -7.79
C LEU A 37 1.23 -6.08 -8.44
N HIS A 38 0.16 -6.33 -7.68
CA HIS A 38 -1.13 -6.70 -8.25
C HIS A 38 -1.89 -5.46 -8.74
N GLU A 39 -2.87 -5.68 -9.62
CA GLU A 39 -3.59 -4.59 -10.29
C GLU A 39 -4.27 -3.61 -9.34
N GLU A 40 -4.78 -4.09 -8.19
CA GLU A 40 -5.41 -3.25 -7.18
C GLU A 40 -4.42 -2.29 -6.53
N SER A 41 -3.20 -2.77 -6.22
CA SER A 41 -2.15 -1.94 -5.64
C SER A 41 -1.50 -1.02 -6.67
N LYS A 42 -1.40 -1.44 -7.93
CA LYS A 42 -1.01 -0.55 -9.05
C LYS A 42 -2.03 0.57 -9.24
N GLY A 43 -3.34 0.27 -9.13
CA GLY A 43 -4.41 1.26 -9.13
C GLY A 43 -4.28 2.25 -7.99
N ALA A 44 -3.95 1.78 -6.78
CA ALA A 44 -3.65 2.65 -5.64
C ALA A 44 -2.42 3.53 -5.90
N ALA A 45 -1.36 2.97 -6.50
CA ALA A 45 -0.16 3.72 -6.87
C ALA A 45 -0.46 4.82 -7.89
N LYS A 46 -1.22 4.53 -8.95
CA LYS A 46 -1.67 5.53 -9.94
C LYS A 46 -2.47 6.66 -9.30
N LEU A 47 -3.38 6.33 -8.37
CA LEU A 47 -4.14 7.31 -7.62
C LEU A 47 -3.23 8.14 -6.71
N GLY A 48 -2.30 7.49 -6.01
CA GLY A 48 -1.33 8.14 -5.10
C GLY A 48 -0.46 9.16 -5.83
N VAL A 49 0.09 8.79 -6.99
CA VAL A 49 0.88 9.71 -7.83
C VAL A 49 0.03 10.86 -8.37
N GLY A 50 -1.21 10.60 -8.79
CA GLY A 50 -2.14 11.66 -9.20
C GLY A 50 -2.45 12.65 -8.06
N LEU A 51 -2.67 12.15 -6.85
CA LEU A 51 -2.88 12.98 -5.66
C LEU A 51 -1.60 13.72 -5.25
N GLY A 52 -0.44 13.08 -5.32
CA GLY A 52 0.86 13.69 -5.03
C GLY A 52 1.13 14.91 -5.92
N LYS A 53 0.82 14.79 -7.20
CA LYS A 53 0.91 15.90 -8.14
C LYS A 53 -0.09 17.02 -7.82
N LEU A 54 -1.34 16.66 -7.49
CA LEU A 54 -2.37 17.65 -7.16
C LEU A 54 -2.06 18.42 -5.88
N LEU A 55 -1.50 17.74 -4.89
CA LEU A 55 -1.18 18.30 -3.56
C LEU A 55 0.27 18.83 -3.49
N GLU A 56 1.04 18.68 -4.56
CA GLU A 56 2.45 19.06 -4.65
C GLU A 56 3.32 18.40 -3.55
N VAL A 57 3.06 17.12 -3.28
CA VAL A 57 3.76 16.33 -2.26
C VAL A 57 4.44 15.09 -2.84
N GLU A 58 5.51 14.65 -2.19
CA GLU A 58 6.26 13.45 -2.54
C GLU A 58 5.44 12.18 -2.32
N VAL A 59 5.61 11.20 -3.21
CA VAL A 59 4.95 9.89 -3.13
C VAL A 59 6.00 8.81 -2.91
N HIS A 60 5.80 7.96 -1.90
CA HIS A 60 6.65 6.83 -1.58
C HIS A 60 5.92 5.52 -1.85
N LEU A 61 6.43 4.72 -2.77
CA LEU A 61 5.97 3.35 -3.00
C LEU A 61 6.74 2.40 -2.07
N VAL A 62 6.02 1.60 -1.32
CA VAL A 62 6.59 0.63 -0.37
C VAL A 62 6.12 -0.77 -0.73
N LEU A 63 7.06 -1.66 -1.03
CA LEU A 63 6.83 -3.07 -1.26
C LEU A 63 7.47 -3.87 -0.13
N ALA A 64 6.68 -4.60 0.63
CA ALA A 64 7.20 -5.49 1.66
C ALA A 64 7.35 -6.90 1.12
N TYR A 65 8.50 -7.48 1.38
CA TYR A 65 8.86 -8.83 1.00
C TYR A 65 8.83 -9.73 2.24
N PRO A 66 8.01 -10.78 2.31
CA PRO A 66 7.89 -11.59 3.51
C PRO A 66 9.22 -12.29 3.82
N ARG A 67 9.63 -12.22 5.09
CA ARG A 67 10.88 -12.86 5.54
C ARG A 67 10.83 -14.38 5.48
N PHE A 68 9.64 -14.97 5.64
CA PHE A 68 9.36 -16.41 5.49
C PHE A 68 7.95 -16.60 4.93
N PRO A 69 7.74 -17.47 3.92
CA PRO A 69 6.40 -17.84 3.53
C PRO A 69 5.75 -18.62 4.68
N GLN A 70 4.59 -18.15 5.12
CA GLN A 70 3.89 -18.71 6.29
C GLN A 70 3.32 -20.15 6.07
N PHE A 71 3.43 -20.68 4.84
CA PHE A 71 2.93 -22.03 4.51
C PHE A 71 3.92 -22.74 3.59
N SER A 72 4.80 -23.55 4.14
CA SER A 72 5.65 -24.42 3.33
C SER A 72 5.58 -25.86 3.75
N THR A 73 4.97 -26.71 2.91
CA THR A 73 5.38 -28.10 2.81
C THR A 73 6.83 -28.15 2.29
N GLN A 74 7.63 -29.14 2.66
CA GLN A 74 9.07 -29.26 2.38
C GLN A 74 9.52 -28.93 0.92
N ARG A 75 8.63 -29.06 -0.08
CA ARG A 75 8.91 -28.69 -1.48
C ARG A 75 8.88 -27.18 -1.75
N VAL A 76 8.24 -26.39 -0.90
CA VAL A 76 8.16 -24.93 -1.02
C VAL A 76 9.32 -24.26 -0.25
N ALA A 77 9.90 -24.93 0.75
CA ALA A 77 11.03 -24.41 1.52
C ALA A 77 12.24 -24.10 0.65
N ALA A 78 12.61 -24.97 -0.29
CA ALA A 78 13.74 -24.73 -1.19
C ALA A 78 13.52 -23.56 -2.17
N ARG A 79 12.26 -23.28 -2.56
CA ARG A 79 11.91 -22.06 -3.32
C ARG A 79 11.83 -20.84 -2.41
N SER A 80 11.50 -21.01 -1.13
CA SER A 80 11.36 -19.93 -0.17
C SER A 80 12.70 -19.37 0.30
N GLU A 81 13.75 -20.18 0.38
CA GLU A 81 15.12 -19.72 0.64
C GLU A 81 15.63 -18.80 -0.49
N ALA A 82 15.27 -19.11 -1.74
CA ALA A 82 15.58 -18.24 -2.88
C ALA A 82 14.79 -16.91 -2.85
N TRP A 83 13.65 -16.90 -2.17
CA TRP A 83 12.77 -15.70 -2.11
C TRP A 83 13.09 -14.79 -0.91
N SER A 84 13.67 -15.30 0.16
CA SER A 84 14.19 -14.50 1.30
C SER A 84 15.65 -14.07 1.10
N SER A 85 16.24 -14.39 -0.05
CA SER A 85 17.61 -14.05 -0.39
C SER A 85 17.71 -12.57 -0.81
N GLU A 86 18.90 -11.99 -0.70
CA GLU A 86 19.22 -10.67 -1.25
C GLU A 86 18.80 -10.52 -2.73
N GLU A 87 18.81 -11.61 -3.47
CA GLU A 87 18.37 -11.71 -4.85
C GLU A 87 16.86 -11.48 -4.97
N GLY A 88 16.02 -12.02 -4.08
CA GLY A 88 14.58 -11.81 -4.05
C GLY A 88 14.23 -10.35 -3.79
N VAL A 89 14.92 -9.74 -2.84
CA VAL A 89 14.73 -8.29 -2.54
C VAL A 89 15.17 -7.43 -3.72
N ARG A 90 16.31 -7.74 -4.36
CA ARG A 90 16.76 -7.01 -5.56
C ARG A 90 15.75 -7.10 -6.71
N ARG A 91 15.15 -8.28 -6.94
CA ARG A 91 14.11 -8.44 -7.97
C ARG A 91 12.84 -7.66 -7.62
N ALA A 92 12.44 -7.67 -6.36
CA ALA A 92 11.30 -6.90 -5.88
C ALA A 92 11.54 -5.39 -6.04
N GLN A 93 12.75 -4.93 -5.71
CA GLN A 93 13.15 -3.53 -5.89
C GLN A 93 13.14 -3.14 -7.38
N ALA A 94 13.72 -3.96 -8.26
CA ALA A 94 13.72 -3.70 -9.70
C ALA A 94 12.29 -3.63 -10.27
N ALA A 95 11.41 -4.57 -9.90
CA ALA A 95 10.02 -4.54 -10.34
C ALA A 95 9.23 -3.32 -9.81
N LEU A 96 9.58 -2.84 -8.61
CA LEU A 96 9.00 -1.63 -8.06
C LEU A 96 9.52 -0.37 -8.76
N GLU A 97 10.79 -0.36 -9.17
CA GLU A 97 11.41 0.72 -9.96
C GLU A 97 10.81 0.80 -11.37
N ASP A 98 10.54 -0.35 -12.00
CA ASP A 98 9.85 -0.41 -13.30
C ASP A 98 8.45 0.20 -13.20
N LEU A 99 7.70 -0.13 -12.14
CA LEU A 99 6.39 0.47 -11.87
C LEU A 99 6.51 1.98 -11.61
N ALA A 100 7.51 2.40 -10.85
CA ALA A 100 7.76 3.81 -10.57
C ALA A 100 8.04 4.58 -11.86
N ALA A 101 8.91 4.06 -12.73
CA ALA A 101 9.23 4.66 -14.03
C ALA A 101 8.00 4.78 -14.94
N GLU A 102 7.14 3.74 -14.98
CA GLU A 102 5.86 3.79 -15.71
C GLU A 102 4.98 4.94 -15.18
N LEU A 103 4.85 5.07 -13.86
CA LEU A 103 3.98 6.06 -13.23
C LEU A 103 4.50 7.50 -13.39
N GLU A 104 5.82 7.70 -13.34
CA GLU A 104 6.45 9.01 -13.58
C GLU A 104 6.21 9.49 -15.00
N THR A 105 6.33 8.59 -15.99
CA THR A 105 6.09 8.91 -17.40
C THR A 105 4.65 9.34 -17.65
N GLU A 106 3.69 8.67 -17.02
CA GLU A 106 2.25 8.96 -17.17
C GLU A 106 1.81 10.25 -16.45
N LYS A 107 2.32 10.49 -15.24
CA LYS A 107 1.73 11.47 -14.34
C LYS A 107 2.67 12.60 -13.90
N GLY A 108 3.98 12.37 -13.89
CA GLY A 108 4.97 13.31 -13.34
C GLY A 108 4.84 13.47 -11.82
N GLY A 109 5.87 13.88 -11.15
CA GLY A 109 5.92 14.13 -9.71
C GLY A 109 7.15 13.49 -9.06
N ALA A 110 7.49 13.91 -7.84
CA ALA A 110 8.57 13.29 -7.07
C ALA A 110 8.09 11.95 -6.52
N LEU A 111 8.67 10.86 -7.04
CA LEU A 111 8.31 9.50 -6.69
C LEU A 111 9.55 8.78 -6.15
N ARG A 112 9.40 8.12 -5.00
CA ARG A 112 10.40 7.21 -4.43
C ARG A 112 9.85 5.81 -4.36
N SER A 113 10.73 4.82 -4.48
CA SER A 113 10.37 3.41 -4.38
C SER A 113 11.33 2.68 -3.45
N ARG A 114 10.81 1.86 -2.55
CA ARG A 114 11.59 1.06 -1.60
C ARG A 114 10.98 -0.31 -1.37
N ALA A 115 11.75 -1.35 -1.66
CA ALA A 115 11.43 -2.70 -1.25
C ALA A 115 12.12 -3.03 0.08
N VAL A 116 11.39 -3.61 1.03
CA VAL A 116 11.88 -4.00 2.36
C VAL A 116 11.53 -5.43 2.68
N VAL A 117 12.33 -6.09 3.51
CA VAL A 117 12.04 -7.43 4.03
C VAL A 117 11.28 -7.30 5.34
N GLY A 118 10.06 -7.80 5.40
CA GLY A 118 9.28 -7.75 6.63
C GLY A 118 7.78 -7.91 6.43
N ASP A 119 7.05 -7.56 7.46
CA ASP A 119 5.59 -7.48 7.42
C ASP A 119 5.15 -6.23 6.65
N ALA A 120 4.15 -6.39 5.79
CA ALA A 120 3.73 -5.32 4.89
C ALA A 120 3.07 -4.14 5.63
N ALA A 121 2.22 -4.41 6.61
CA ALA A 121 1.55 -3.36 7.36
C ALA A 121 2.57 -2.55 8.18
N THR A 122 3.51 -3.25 8.83
CA THR A 122 4.61 -2.64 9.58
C THR A 122 5.46 -1.75 8.69
N ALA A 123 5.90 -2.25 7.54
CA ALA A 123 6.75 -1.49 6.60
C ALA A 123 6.06 -0.22 6.07
N ILE A 124 4.76 -0.28 5.79
CA ILE A 124 3.98 0.88 5.33
C ILE A 124 3.83 1.91 6.46
N LEU A 125 3.55 1.46 7.68
CA LEU A 125 3.40 2.32 8.85
C LEU A 125 4.71 3.01 9.20
N GLU A 126 5.82 2.27 9.24
CA GLU A 126 7.17 2.83 9.46
C GLU A 126 7.51 3.89 8.41
N ALA A 127 7.26 3.60 7.13
CA ALA A 127 7.50 4.57 6.05
C ALA A 127 6.62 5.83 6.18
N ALA A 128 5.41 5.69 6.74
CA ALA A 128 4.52 6.83 6.99
C ALA A 128 4.97 7.69 8.18
N GLU A 129 5.66 7.11 9.15
CA GLU A 129 6.21 7.80 10.33
C GLU A 129 7.58 8.45 10.05
N GLU A 130 8.32 7.96 9.03
CA GLU A 130 9.64 8.50 8.67
C GLU A 130 9.56 9.98 8.27
N GLY A 131 9.96 10.87 9.19
CA GLY A 131 10.17 12.30 8.92
C GLY A 131 8.91 13.16 8.71
N SER A 132 7.71 12.64 8.88
CA SER A 132 6.49 13.42 8.74
C SER A 132 5.33 12.86 9.56
N GLU A 133 4.74 13.68 10.41
CA GLU A 133 3.51 13.37 11.15
C GLU A 133 2.25 13.44 10.28
N ARG A 134 2.34 13.88 9.00
CA ARG A 134 1.21 14.15 8.11
C ARG A 134 1.27 13.32 6.84
N SER A 135 1.50 12.02 6.97
CA SER A 135 1.46 11.12 5.81
C SER A 135 0.03 10.65 5.54
N LEU A 136 -0.37 10.69 4.25
CA LEU A 136 -1.54 9.96 3.77
C LEU A 136 -1.09 8.57 3.34
N ILE A 137 -1.64 7.53 3.94
CA ILE A 137 -1.35 6.15 3.54
C ILE A 137 -2.39 5.70 2.51
N LEU A 138 -1.94 5.11 1.40
CA LEU A 138 -2.79 4.46 0.41
C LEU A 138 -2.53 2.96 0.38
N THR A 139 -3.61 2.19 0.32
CA THR A 139 -3.56 0.73 0.09
C THR A 139 -4.60 0.31 -0.94
N GLY A 140 -4.33 -0.76 -1.68
CA GLY A 140 -5.30 -1.39 -2.56
C GLY A 140 -6.28 -2.27 -1.78
N GLY A 141 -7.57 -2.19 -2.09
CA GLY A 141 -8.56 -3.15 -1.61
C GLY A 141 -8.60 -4.35 -2.56
N ARG A 142 -8.44 -5.59 -2.06
CA ARG A 142 -8.53 -6.78 -2.91
C ARG A 142 -9.96 -7.00 -3.39
N ASP A 143 -10.12 -7.11 -4.72
CA ASP A 143 -11.33 -7.65 -5.33
C ASP A 143 -11.17 -9.18 -5.44
N LEU A 144 -11.90 -9.93 -4.63
CA LEU A 144 -11.87 -11.40 -4.63
C LEU A 144 -12.86 -12.01 -5.65
N GLY A 145 -13.30 -11.25 -6.64
CA GLY A 145 -14.21 -11.69 -7.70
C GLY A 145 -15.69 -11.63 -7.33
N GLN A 146 -16.54 -11.86 -8.35
CA GLN A 146 -17.99 -11.62 -8.32
C GLN A 146 -18.79 -12.43 -7.28
N LEU A 147 -18.21 -13.45 -6.66
CA LEU A 147 -18.90 -14.36 -5.72
C LEU A 147 -18.56 -14.10 -4.24
N VAL A 148 -17.55 -13.28 -3.96
CA VAL A 148 -17.16 -12.96 -2.58
C VAL A 148 -17.24 -11.45 -2.43
N ARG A 149 -18.08 -10.97 -1.49
CA ARG A 149 -18.19 -9.54 -1.14
C ARG A 149 -16.80 -8.95 -0.99
N ILE A 150 -16.58 -7.79 -1.65
CA ILE A 150 -15.34 -7.02 -1.57
C ILE A 150 -14.87 -6.97 -0.12
N ARG A 151 -13.81 -7.70 0.19
CA ARG A 151 -13.22 -7.69 1.53
C ARG A 151 -11.95 -6.86 1.51
N LEU A 152 -11.78 -6.05 2.53
CA LEU A 152 -10.52 -5.41 2.79
C LEU A 152 -9.45 -6.49 3.01
N GLY A 153 -8.31 -6.40 2.32
CA GLY A 153 -7.19 -7.33 2.53
C GLY A 153 -6.61 -7.21 3.95
N SER A 154 -5.90 -8.23 4.44
CA SER A 154 -5.27 -8.23 5.76
C SER A 154 -4.38 -6.99 5.98
N VAL A 155 -3.47 -6.71 5.04
CA VAL A 155 -2.56 -5.55 5.11
C VAL A 155 -3.34 -4.24 5.22
N SER A 156 -4.35 -4.03 4.36
CA SER A 156 -5.18 -2.81 4.40
C SER A 156 -5.96 -2.70 5.70
N SER A 157 -6.43 -3.83 6.26
CA SER A 157 -7.12 -3.87 7.55
C SER A 157 -6.18 -3.53 8.70
N ASP A 158 -4.96 -4.07 8.70
CA ASP A 158 -3.97 -3.85 9.75
C ASP A 158 -3.45 -2.40 9.71
N VAL A 159 -3.14 -1.88 8.51
CA VAL A 159 -2.80 -0.46 8.32
C VAL A 159 -3.95 0.43 8.79
N LEU A 160 -5.18 0.13 8.38
CA LEU A 160 -6.35 0.91 8.79
C LEU A 160 -6.55 0.92 10.31
N ARG A 161 -6.23 -0.13 11.04
CA ARG A 161 -6.33 -0.20 12.50
C ARG A 161 -5.21 0.55 13.20
N ALA A 162 -3.99 0.43 12.72
CA ALA A 162 -2.78 0.90 13.39
C ALA A 162 -2.36 2.33 13.02
N ALA A 163 -2.73 2.81 11.82
CA ALA A 163 -2.33 4.14 11.36
C ALA A 163 -2.80 5.26 12.31
N GLY A 164 -1.90 6.15 12.66
CA GLY A 164 -2.19 7.38 13.41
C GLY A 164 -2.76 8.51 12.54
N GLY A 165 -2.50 8.49 11.23
CA GLY A 165 -2.89 9.48 10.25
C GLY A 165 -3.99 9.02 9.28
N PRO A 166 -4.28 9.82 8.23
CA PRO A 166 -5.29 9.51 7.22
C PRO A 166 -4.91 8.28 6.39
N VAL A 167 -5.91 7.44 6.08
CA VAL A 167 -5.77 6.23 5.26
C VAL A 167 -6.79 6.26 4.14
N LEU A 168 -6.33 6.12 2.90
CA LEU A 168 -7.15 5.95 1.70
C LEU A 168 -7.07 4.51 1.20
N ILE A 169 -8.19 3.83 1.19
CA ILE A 169 -8.32 2.49 0.62
C ILE A 169 -8.84 2.64 -0.80
N HIS A 170 -7.98 2.35 -1.76
CA HIS A 170 -8.38 2.34 -3.16
C HIS A 170 -9.17 1.09 -3.49
N LYS A 171 -10.36 1.27 -4.06
CA LYS A 171 -11.18 0.20 -4.60
C LYS A 171 -11.44 0.44 -6.07
N ARG A 172 -11.20 -0.57 -6.88
CA ARG A 172 -11.51 -0.51 -8.29
C ARG A 172 -13.03 -0.39 -8.46
N PRO A 173 -13.55 0.54 -9.28
CA PRO A 173 -14.97 0.57 -9.59
C PRO A 173 -15.38 -0.77 -10.20
N ALA A 174 -16.47 -1.36 -9.72
CA ALA A 174 -17.10 -2.46 -10.44
C ALA A 174 -17.52 -1.95 -11.82
N GLY A 175 -17.02 -2.57 -12.87
CA GLY A 175 -17.40 -2.27 -14.26
C GLY A 175 -18.85 -2.59 -14.51
#